data_4777f343dab1b3af9d3d792fd06f8a81
#
_entry.id   4777f343dab1b3af9d3d792fd06f8a81
#
_cell.length_a   1.000
_cell.length_b   1.000
_cell.length_c   1.000
_cell.angle_alpha   90.00
_cell.angle_beta   90.00
_cell.angle_gamma   90.00
#
_symmetry.space_group_name_H-M   'P 1'
#
loop_
_entity.id
_entity.type
_entity.pdbx_description
1 polymer ?
#
loop_
_entity_poly.entity_id
_entity_poly.type
_entity_poly.pdbx_seq_one_letter_code
_entity_poly.pdbx_strand_id
1 'polypeptide(L)'
;MQNYYRDAAGRLRWRTSDDGGLPPSSSAIVSPYDTTARYVRHGHIISWKGFAAHVTETCASGSANVITDVATTSAATNDGQALPGIRTRLARRGLLPAEHLVDGGYTSLVHLERATREHQITVSGPLPGKPARQHRKNEGFGRDDVHIDFDRRQVTCPRGQVSQGWHGPYPTSSPTTCASTASKHRLRCG
;
A
#
# COMPACT_ATOMS: atom_id res chain seq x y z
N MET A 1 -7.51 -26.42 15.77
CA MET A 1 -6.49 -25.71 16.57
C MET A 1 -5.39 -25.20 15.62
N GLN A 2 -5.48 -23.96 15.18
CA GLN A 2 -4.55 -23.44 14.16
C GLN A 2 -3.15 -23.15 14.72
N ASN A 3 -3.07 -22.65 15.95
CA ASN A 3 -1.83 -22.11 16.53
C ASN A 3 -1.10 -23.08 17.46
N TYR A 4 -1.70 -24.23 17.72
CA TYR A 4 -1.16 -25.23 18.62
C TYR A 4 -1.18 -26.62 17.98
N TYR A 5 -0.29 -27.46 18.43
CA TYR A 5 -0.33 -28.91 18.19
C TYR A 5 -0.17 -29.68 19.49
N ARG A 6 -0.49 -30.97 19.47
CA ARG A 6 -0.18 -31.86 20.58
C ARG A 6 1.15 -32.55 20.33
N ASP A 7 2.05 -32.46 21.30
CA ASP A 7 3.30 -33.22 21.27
C ASP A 7 3.05 -34.73 21.53
N ALA A 8 4.09 -35.53 21.42
CA ALA A 8 4.01 -36.97 21.66
C ALA A 8 3.52 -37.34 23.07
N ALA A 9 3.65 -36.45 24.04
CA ALA A 9 3.17 -36.61 25.41
C ALA A 9 1.73 -36.06 25.57
N GLY A 10 1.05 -35.67 24.50
CA GLY A 10 -0.32 -35.13 24.51
C GLY A 10 -0.45 -33.69 25.01
N ARG A 11 0.65 -32.99 25.28
CA ARG A 11 0.63 -31.61 25.76
C ARG A 11 0.45 -30.63 24.62
N LEU A 12 -0.29 -29.54 24.86
CA LEU A 12 -0.45 -28.47 23.90
C LEU A 12 0.83 -27.64 23.80
N ARG A 13 1.37 -27.54 22.56
CA ARG A 13 2.52 -26.72 22.21
C ARG A 13 2.13 -25.65 21.21
N TRP A 14 2.73 -24.47 21.36
CA TRP A 14 2.62 -23.41 20.36
C TRP A 14 3.43 -23.79 19.13
N ARG A 15 2.86 -23.57 17.93
CA ARG A 15 3.60 -23.81 16.67
C ARG A 15 4.73 -22.82 16.51
N THR A 16 5.90 -23.32 16.22
CA THR A 16 7.10 -22.56 15.86
C THR A 16 7.30 -22.60 14.33
N SER A 17 8.33 -21.92 13.83
CA SER A 17 8.74 -22.01 12.44
C SER A 17 9.03 -23.45 11.99
N ASP A 18 9.62 -24.25 12.88
CA ASP A 18 10.02 -25.63 12.61
C ASP A 18 8.81 -26.60 12.51
N ASP A 19 7.70 -26.21 13.13
CA ASP A 19 6.42 -26.94 13.07
C ASP A 19 5.53 -26.51 11.88
N GLY A 20 6.10 -25.91 10.84
CA GLY A 20 5.40 -25.35 9.70
C GLY A 20 4.88 -23.94 9.93
N GLY A 21 5.23 -23.33 11.06
CA GLY A 21 4.96 -21.94 11.39
C GLY A 21 3.51 -21.64 11.78
N LEU A 22 3.25 -20.36 12.04
CA LEU A 22 1.91 -19.84 12.26
C LEU A 22 1.14 -19.78 10.92
N PRO A 23 -0.18 -19.96 10.95
CA PRO A 23 -1.02 -19.73 9.78
C PRO A 23 -0.79 -18.32 9.19
N PRO A 24 -1.14 -18.10 7.91
CA PRO A 24 -1.12 -16.77 7.31
C PRO A 24 -1.89 -15.77 8.18
N SER A 25 -1.40 -14.53 8.26
CA SER A 25 -2.00 -13.48 9.11
C SER A 25 -3.48 -13.24 8.84
N SER A 26 -3.91 -13.44 7.57
CA SER A 26 -5.31 -13.30 7.15
C SER A 26 -6.25 -14.38 7.68
N SER A 27 -5.74 -15.55 8.06
CA SER A 27 -6.53 -16.70 8.52
C SER A 27 -6.28 -17.11 9.97
N ALA A 28 -5.19 -16.62 10.58
CA ALA A 28 -4.83 -16.98 11.95
C ALA A 28 -5.80 -16.42 12.97
N ILE A 29 -6.32 -17.27 13.86
CA ILE A 29 -7.10 -16.87 15.03
C ILE A 29 -6.10 -16.53 16.15
N VAL A 30 -6.04 -15.27 16.56
CA VAL A 30 -5.05 -14.77 17.52
C VAL A 30 -5.66 -14.49 18.91
N SER A 31 -6.98 -14.49 19.01
CA SER A 31 -7.71 -14.32 20.27
C SER A 31 -8.83 -15.36 20.35
N PRO A 32 -9.04 -16.01 21.50
CA PRO A 32 -10.19 -16.86 21.73
C PRO A 32 -11.48 -16.04 21.94
N TYR A 33 -11.35 -14.77 22.32
CA TYR A 33 -12.48 -13.86 22.59
C TYR A 33 -12.98 -13.14 21.33
N ASP A 34 -12.10 -12.97 20.35
CA ASP A 34 -12.45 -12.36 19.06
C ASP A 34 -11.76 -13.12 17.93
N THR A 35 -12.52 -13.98 17.29
CA THR A 35 -12.04 -14.82 16.18
C THR A 35 -11.81 -14.04 14.90
N THR A 36 -12.19 -12.76 14.82
CA THR A 36 -11.97 -11.88 13.68
C THR A 36 -10.68 -11.06 13.80
N ALA A 37 -10.13 -10.94 14.99
CA ALA A 37 -8.83 -10.29 15.22
C ALA A 37 -7.72 -11.02 14.46
N ARG A 38 -6.82 -10.24 13.86
CA ARG A 38 -5.68 -10.74 13.06
C ARG A 38 -4.38 -10.12 13.59
N TYR A 39 -3.25 -10.59 13.08
CA TYR A 39 -1.97 -9.98 13.39
C TYR A 39 -1.30 -9.38 12.15
N VAL A 40 -0.49 -8.35 12.38
CA VAL A 40 0.43 -7.80 11.37
C VAL A 40 1.81 -8.39 11.58
N ARG A 41 2.43 -8.81 10.49
CA ARG A 41 3.80 -9.33 10.49
C ARG A 41 4.69 -8.44 9.62
N HIS A 42 5.84 -8.05 10.18
CA HIS A 42 6.94 -7.45 9.43
C HIS A 42 8.13 -8.43 9.45
N GLY A 43 8.34 -9.12 8.32
CA GLY A 43 9.32 -10.22 8.27
C GLY A 43 8.92 -11.36 9.20
N HIS A 44 9.76 -11.65 10.20
CA HIS A 44 9.51 -12.70 11.19
C HIS A 44 8.85 -12.18 12.48
N ILE A 45 8.68 -10.86 12.62
CA ILE A 45 8.18 -10.24 13.85
C ILE A 45 6.69 -9.93 13.70
N ILE A 46 5.89 -10.32 14.71
CA ILE A 46 4.49 -9.90 14.84
C ILE A 46 4.49 -8.51 15.48
N SER A 47 4.02 -7.50 14.74
CA SER A 47 4.01 -6.10 15.20
C SER A 47 2.88 -5.82 16.18
N TRP A 48 1.65 -6.21 15.83
CA TRP A 48 0.50 -6.11 16.74
C TRP A 48 -0.58 -7.14 16.36
N LYS A 49 -1.56 -7.29 17.26
CA LYS A 49 -2.73 -8.15 17.09
C LYS A 49 -3.99 -7.32 17.24
N GLY A 50 -5.00 -7.60 16.42
CA GLY A 50 -6.29 -6.93 16.49
C GLY A 50 -6.71 -6.32 15.16
N PHE A 51 -6.92 -5.00 15.16
CA PHE A 51 -7.43 -4.22 14.04
C PHE A 51 -6.54 -3.02 13.76
N ALA A 52 -6.59 -2.52 12.54
CA ALA A 52 -6.00 -1.24 12.16
C ALA A 52 -7.10 -0.17 12.14
N ALA A 53 -6.84 0.98 12.76
CA ALA A 53 -7.70 2.15 12.69
C ALA A 53 -7.10 3.15 11.69
N HIS A 54 -7.93 3.62 10.75
CA HIS A 54 -7.59 4.64 9.77
C HIS A 54 -8.36 5.90 10.12
N VAL A 55 -7.66 6.97 10.43
CA VAL A 55 -8.24 8.26 10.79
C VAL A 55 -8.03 9.23 9.64
N THR A 56 -9.11 9.88 9.22
CA THR A 56 -9.06 10.97 8.23
C THR A 56 -9.45 12.26 8.92
N GLU A 57 -8.64 13.29 8.72
CA GLU A 57 -8.86 14.62 9.31
C GLU A 57 -8.67 15.73 8.28
N THR A 58 -9.18 16.91 8.58
CA THR A 58 -8.88 18.12 7.82
C THR A 58 -7.45 18.56 8.11
N CYS A 59 -6.76 19.15 7.12
CA CYS A 59 -5.40 19.64 7.27
C CYS A 59 -5.19 21.04 6.66
N ALA A 60 -6.23 21.87 6.64
CA ALA A 60 -6.13 23.22 6.11
C ALA A 60 -5.28 24.10 7.04
N SER A 61 -4.33 24.85 6.47
CA SER A 61 -3.49 25.77 7.25
C SER A 61 -4.33 26.82 7.95
N GLY A 62 -4.05 27.06 9.24
CA GLY A 62 -4.72 28.08 10.05
C GLY A 62 -6.10 27.70 10.61
N SER A 63 -6.55 26.46 10.41
CA SER A 63 -7.76 25.90 11.02
C SER A 63 -7.45 24.73 11.95
N ALA A 64 -8.39 24.43 12.85
CA ALA A 64 -8.29 23.24 13.67
C ALA A 64 -8.48 21.97 12.81
N ASN A 65 -7.69 20.93 13.07
CA ASN A 65 -7.89 19.64 12.45
C ASN A 65 -9.15 18.97 13.03
N VAL A 66 -10.04 18.55 12.16
CA VAL A 66 -11.30 17.89 12.53
C VAL A 66 -11.28 16.48 11.94
N ILE A 67 -11.55 15.49 12.78
CA ILE A 67 -11.69 14.10 12.31
C ILE A 67 -12.97 13.99 11.47
N THR A 68 -12.80 13.64 10.21
CA THR A 68 -13.89 13.52 9.24
C THR A 68 -14.31 12.06 9.00
N ASP A 69 -13.43 11.10 9.22
CA ASP A 69 -13.76 9.68 9.12
C ASP A 69 -12.87 8.82 10.01
N VAL A 70 -13.44 7.75 10.54
CA VAL A 70 -12.70 6.69 11.22
C VAL A 70 -13.13 5.36 10.61
N ALA A 71 -12.16 4.63 10.07
CA ALA A 71 -12.38 3.29 9.53
C ALA A 71 -11.59 2.26 10.33
N THR A 72 -12.18 1.10 10.55
CA THR A 72 -11.50 -0.03 11.16
C THR A 72 -11.42 -1.18 10.16
N THR A 73 -10.23 -1.73 10.00
CA THR A 73 -9.99 -2.91 9.17
C THR A 73 -9.32 -4.01 9.97
N SER A 74 -9.32 -5.23 9.45
CA SER A 74 -8.48 -6.29 10.01
C SER A 74 -7.01 -5.87 9.96
N ALA A 75 -6.23 -6.16 11.01
CA ALA A 75 -4.80 -5.89 11.03
C ALA A 75 -4.01 -6.55 9.86
N ALA A 76 -4.56 -7.58 9.24
CA ALA A 76 -3.96 -8.24 8.08
C ALA A 76 -4.30 -7.56 6.74
N THR A 77 -5.16 -6.54 6.74
CA THR A 77 -5.57 -5.80 5.53
C THR A 77 -4.51 -4.75 5.19
N ASN A 78 -4.16 -4.63 3.92
CA ASN A 78 -3.29 -3.56 3.46
C ASN A 78 -4.01 -2.22 3.57
N ASP A 79 -3.31 -1.19 4.06
CA ASP A 79 -3.87 0.14 4.36
C ASP A 79 -4.58 0.75 3.14
N GLY A 80 -4.00 0.63 1.95
CA GLY A 80 -4.59 1.14 0.71
C GLY A 80 -5.99 0.56 0.42
N GLN A 81 -6.31 -0.64 0.91
CA GLN A 81 -7.63 -1.24 0.71
C GLN A 81 -8.74 -0.56 1.54
N ALA A 82 -8.39 0.24 2.55
CA ALA A 82 -9.36 1.02 3.30
C ALA A 82 -9.88 2.24 2.51
N LEU A 83 -9.07 2.81 1.60
CA LEU A 83 -9.38 4.05 0.90
C LEU A 83 -10.74 4.06 0.16
N PRO A 84 -11.13 3.04 -0.61
CA PRO A 84 -12.43 3.05 -1.28
C PRO A 84 -13.59 3.22 -0.31
N GLY A 85 -13.57 2.49 0.81
CA GLY A 85 -14.60 2.59 1.85
C GLY A 85 -14.62 3.95 2.55
N ILE A 86 -13.45 4.52 2.85
CA ILE A 86 -13.31 5.86 3.44
C ILE A 86 -13.93 6.89 2.49
N ARG A 87 -13.57 6.89 1.22
CA ARG A 87 -14.10 7.83 0.22
C ARG A 87 -15.61 7.71 0.03
N THR A 88 -16.13 6.50 0.00
CA THR A 88 -17.59 6.28 -0.07
C THR A 88 -18.31 6.90 1.12
N ARG A 89 -17.77 6.78 2.35
CA ARG A 89 -18.36 7.41 3.53
C ARG A 89 -18.24 8.92 3.53
N LEU A 90 -17.10 9.46 3.09
CA LEU A 90 -16.90 10.90 2.91
C LEU A 90 -17.88 11.46 1.85
N ALA A 91 -18.03 10.77 0.73
CA ALA A 91 -18.97 11.15 -0.32
C ALA A 91 -20.41 11.24 0.19
N ARG A 92 -20.88 10.22 0.91
CA ARG A 92 -22.25 10.20 1.49
C ARG A 92 -22.50 11.34 2.46
N ARG A 93 -21.46 11.89 3.08
CA ARG A 93 -21.55 13.01 4.03
C ARG A 93 -21.24 14.37 3.39
N GLY A 94 -20.98 14.41 2.09
CA GLY A 94 -20.59 15.66 1.41
C GLY A 94 -19.24 16.21 1.86
N LEU A 95 -18.34 15.36 2.36
CA LEU A 95 -17.04 15.71 2.93
C LEU A 95 -15.85 15.26 2.08
N LEU A 96 -16.08 14.99 0.79
CA LEU A 96 -14.98 14.65 -0.11
C LEU A 96 -14.01 15.83 -0.25
N PRO A 97 -12.71 15.64 -0.01
CA PRO A 97 -11.71 16.69 -0.23
C PRO A 97 -11.40 16.80 -1.73
N ALA A 98 -10.95 17.99 -2.17
CA ALA A 98 -10.36 18.14 -3.51
C ALA A 98 -9.00 17.43 -3.60
N GLU A 99 -8.24 17.48 -2.50
CA GLU A 99 -6.96 16.79 -2.35
C GLU A 99 -6.97 15.93 -1.08
N HIS A 100 -6.55 14.67 -1.20
CA HIS A 100 -6.43 13.73 -0.09
C HIS A 100 -4.97 13.37 0.11
N LEU A 101 -4.39 13.88 1.20
CA LEU A 101 -3.03 13.55 1.60
C LEU A 101 -3.03 12.17 2.29
N VAL A 102 -2.12 11.31 1.90
CA VAL A 102 -2.01 9.95 2.45
C VAL A 102 -0.54 9.57 2.68
N ASP A 103 -0.29 8.65 3.60
CA ASP A 103 1.05 8.10 3.77
C ASP A 103 1.40 7.04 2.70
N GLY A 104 2.66 6.56 2.72
CA GLY A 104 3.16 5.61 1.73
C GLY A 104 2.46 4.26 1.72
N GLY A 105 1.80 3.86 2.81
CA GLY A 105 1.03 2.62 2.92
C GLY A 105 -0.24 2.62 2.07
N TYR A 106 -0.76 3.82 1.77
CA TYR A 106 -1.98 4.00 0.97
C TYR A 106 -1.70 4.29 -0.50
N THR A 107 -0.46 4.65 -0.86
CA THR A 107 -0.14 5.01 -2.24
C THR A 107 -0.04 3.76 -3.11
N SER A 108 -0.98 3.59 -4.03
CA SER A 108 -0.91 2.63 -5.12
C SER A 108 -1.52 3.23 -6.36
N LEU A 109 -0.95 2.93 -7.52
CA LEU A 109 -1.40 3.47 -8.80
C LEU A 109 -2.90 3.24 -9.04
N VAL A 110 -3.38 2.04 -8.71
CA VAL A 110 -4.79 1.66 -8.87
C VAL A 110 -5.70 2.52 -8.00
N HIS A 111 -5.31 2.80 -6.75
CA HIS A 111 -6.10 3.63 -5.84
C HIS A 111 -6.05 5.12 -6.19
N LEU A 112 -4.93 5.59 -6.74
CA LEU A 112 -4.78 6.96 -7.27
C LEU A 112 -5.71 7.18 -8.48
N GLU A 113 -5.60 6.32 -9.48
CA GLU A 113 -6.43 6.38 -10.69
C GLU A 113 -7.92 6.28 -10.38
N ARG A 114 -8.29 5.35 -9.50
CA ARG A 114 -9.67 5.16 -9.08
C ARG A 114 -10.24 6.39 -8.37
N ALA A 115 -9.45 7.06 -7.52
CA ALA A 115 -9.86 8.27 -6.83
C ALA A 115 -10.19 9.40 -7.80
N THR A 116 -9.33 9.61 -8.78
CA THR A 116 -9.54 10.63 -9.82
C THR A 116 -10.76 10.31 -10.66
N ARG A 117 -10.90 9.05 -11.09
CA ARG A 117 -12.00 8.65 -11.97
C ARG A 117 -13.38 8.65 -11.29
N GLU A 118 -13.47 8.12 -10.06
CA GLU A 118 -14.76 7.92 -9.38
C GLU A 118 -15.20 9.12 -8.54
N HIS A 119 -14.25 9.90 -8.04
CA HIS A 119 -14.52 10.97 -7.07
C HIS A 119 -13.91 12.31 -7.43
N GLN A 120 -13.15 12.40 -8.52
CA GLN A 120 -12.44 13.62 -8.94
C GLN A 120 -11.49 14.17 -7.85
N ILE A 121 -10.92 13.28 -7.02
CA ILE A 121 -10.00 13.62 -5.95
C ILE A 121 -8.55 13.45 -6.43
N THR A 122 -7.72 14.45 -6.18
CA THR A 122 -6.28 14.32 -6.26
C THR A 122 -5.76 13.63 -5.01
N VAL A 123 -5.00 12.55 -5.15
CA VAL A 123 -4.36 11.87 -4.02
C VAL A 123 -2.88 12.16 -4.04
N SER A 124 -2.36 12.74 -2.96
CA SER A 124 -0.95 13.08 -2.79
C SER A 124 -0.37 12.29 -1.62
N GLY A 125 0.82 11.76 -1.81
CA GLY A 125 1.51 11.00 -0.76
C GLY A 125 2.88 10.52 -1.21
N PRO A 126 3.75 10.11 -0.28
CA PRO A 126 5.07 9.62 -0.60
C PRO A 126 4.95 8.33 -1.41
N LEU A 127 5.79 8.18 -2.40
CA LEU A 127 5.91 6.91 -3.11
C LEU A 127 6.43 5.84 -2.14
N PRO A 128 5.93 4.59 -2.20
CA PRO A 128 6.47 3.51 -1.42
C PRO A 128 7.99 3.45 -1.56
N GLY A 129 8.67 3.34 -0.42
CA GLY A 129 10.14 3.23 -0.41
C GLY A 129 10.61 2.08 -1.28
N LYS A 130 11.89 2.07 -1.66
CA LYS A 130 12.49 1.01 -2.46
C LYS A 130 12.52 -0.32 -1.68
N PRO A 131 11.60 -1.26 -1.87
CA PRO A 131 11.61 -2.53 -1.15
C PRO A 131 12.65 -3.50 -1.69
N ALA A 132 13.39 -3.12 -2.74
CA ALA A 132 14.16 -4.06 -3.52
C ALA A 132 15.36 -4.58 -2.72
N ARG A 133 15.35 -5.89 -2.45
CA ARG A 133 16.51 -6.70 -2.06
C ARG A 133 17.74 -6.37 -2.91
N GLN A 134 17.53 -6.10 -4.20
CA GLN A 134 18.54 -5.66 -5.17
C GLN A 134 19.24 -4.36 -4.75
N HIS A 135 18.48 -3.35 -4.29
CA HIS A 135 19.09 -2.09 -3.84
C HIS A 135 19.96 -2.26 -2.59
N ARG A 136 19.52 -3.11 -1.62
CA ARG A 136 20.32 -3.43 -0.42
C ARG A 136 21.59 -4.22 -0.73
N LYS A 137 21.57 -4.99 -1.80
CA LYS A 137 22.72 -5.79 -2.26
C LYS A 137 23.57 -5.08 -3.32
N ASN A 138 23.18 -3.86 -3.69
CA ASN A 138 23.78 -3.12 -4.80
C ASN A 138 23.77 -3.91 -6.13
N GLU A 139 22.75 -4.77 -6.32
CA GLU A 139 22.54 -5.59 -7.51
C GLU A 139 21.40 -4.99 -8.33
N GLY A 140 21.66 -4.66 -9.60
CA GLY A 140 20.67 -4.12 -10.52
C GLY A 140 20.36 -2.63 -10.30
N PHE A 141 19.34 -2.13 -11.01
CA PHE A 141 18.95 -0.72 -11.03
C PHE A 141 17.66 -0.48 -10.27
N GLY A 142 17.64 0.58 -9.49
CA GLY A 142 16.46 1.07 -8.80
C GLY A 142 15.66 2.08 -9.65
N ARG A 143 14.54 2.53 -9.12
CA ARG A 143 13.67 3.53 -9.75
C ARG A 143 14.41 4.85 -10.07
N ASP A 144 15.25 5.28 -9.14
CA ASP A 144 15.92 6.59 -9.22
C ASP A 144 17.19 6.54 -10.09
N ASP A 145 17.60 5.35 -10.51
CA ASP A 145 18.73 5.17 -11.42
C ASP A 145 18.30 5.31 -12.89
N VAL A 146 17.00 5.45 -13.12
CA VAL A 146 16.41 5.54 -14.46
C VAL A 146 16.06 7.00 -14.75
N HIS A 147 16.53 7.52 -15.88
CA HIS A 147 16.18 8.86 -16.36
C HIS A 147 14.87 8.82 -17.15
N ILE A 148 13.90 9.66 -16.76
CA ILE A 148 12.60 9.78 -17.41
C ILE A 148 12.51 11.14 -18.10
N ASP A 149 12.40 11.12 -19.43
CA ASP A 149 12.17 12.30 -20.25
C ASP A 149 10.67 12.32 -20.63
N PHE A 150 9.94 13.21 -19.97
CA PHE A 150 8.49 13.34 -20.20
C PHE A 150 8.16 14.02 -21.54
N ASP A 151 9.03 14.92 -22.02
CA ASP A 151 8.82 15.64 -23.26
C ASP A 151 8.98 14.71 -24.46
N ARG A 152 10.03 13.88 -24.42
CA ARG A 152 10.30 12.87 -25.44
C ARG A 152 9.52 11.57 -25.23
N ARG A 153 8.86 11.44 -24.10
CA ARG A 153 8.16 10.22 -23.67
C ARG A 153 9.05 8.99 -23.73
N GLN A 154 10.22 9.12 -23.16
CA GLN A 154 11.24 8.09 -23.16
C GLN A 154 11.79 7.84 -21.76
N VAL A 155 12.20 6.61 -21.53
CA VAL A 155 12.88 6.20 -20.30
C VAL A 155 14.25 5.65 -20.71
N THR A 156 15.30 6.18 -20.10
CA THR A 156 16.66 5.71 -20.31
C THR A 156 17.17 4.99 -19.07
N CYS A 157 17.62 3.75 -19.23
CA CYS A 157 18.24 3.00 -18.14
C CYS A 157 19.69 3.47 -17.91
N PRO A 158 20.32 3.15 -16.76
CA PRO A 158 21.71 3.54 -16.46
C PRO A 158 22.75 3.00 -17.46
N ARG A 159 22.39 2.01 -18.27
CA ARG A 159 23.24 1.50 -19.37
C ARG A 159 23.00 2.23 -20.69
N GLY A 160 22.26 3.34 -20.69
CA GLY A 160 21.99 4.13 -21.89
C GLY A 160 20.94 3.55 -22.83
N GLN A 161 20.29 2.44 -22.49
CA GLN A 161 19.21 1.88 -23.30
C GLN A 161 17.93 2.70 -23.14
N VAL A 162 17.31 3.05 -24.25
CA VAL A 162 16.08 3.84 -24.32
C VAL A 162 14.88 2.92 -24.50
N SER A 163 13.76 3.25 -23.85
CA SER A 163 12.51 2.50 -23.99
C SER A 163 11.99 2.56 -25.43
N GLN A 164 11.52 1.42 -25.97
CA GLN A 164 10.96 1.33 -27.32
C GLN A 164 9.51 1.85 -27.42
N GLY A 165 8.86 2.12 -26.31
CA GLY A 165 7.50 2.60 -26.28
C GLY A 165 7.17 3.32 -24.99
N TRP A 166 6.14 4.15 -25.02
CA TRP A 166 5.59 4.88 -23.89
C TRP A 166 4.08 4.64 -23.83
N HIS A 167 3.59 4.05 -22.73
CA HIS A 167 2.16 3.83 -22.50
C HIS A 167 1.72 4.60 -21.26
N GLY A 168 1.00 5.66 -21.47
CA GLY A 168 0.45 6.49 -20.40
C GLY A 168 1.12 7.86 -20.32
N PRO A 169 0.70 8.73 -19.43
CA PRO A 169 -0.47 8.54 -18.58
C PRO A 169 -1.74 8.38 -19.43
N TYR A 170 -2.65 7.53 -19.00
CA TYR A 170 -3.98 7.52 -19.62
C TYR A 170 -4.55 8.94 -19.53
N PRO A 171 -5.22 9.46 -20.56
CA PRO A 171 -5.75 10.80 -20.53
C PRO A 171 -6.72 10.93 -19.35
N THR A 172 -6.25 11.55 -18.29
CA THR A 172 -7.08 12.06 -17.21
C THR A 172 -7.39 13.50 -17.57
N SER A 173 -8.60 13.93 -17.34
CA SER A 173 -9.04 15.29 -17.60
C SER A 173 -8.35 16.37 -16.74
N SER A 174 -7.28 16.02 -16.02
CA SER A 174 -6.51 16.92 -15.18
C SER A 174 -5.01 16.79 -15.43
N PRO A 175 -4.27 17.89 -15.63
CA PRO A 175 -2.85 17.88 -15.99
C PRO A 175 -1.89 17.48 -14.87
N THR A 176 -2.36 17.24 -13.66
CA THR A 176 -1.51 17.09 -12.46
C THR A 176 -1.03 15.65 -12.18
N THR A 177 -1.44 14.65 -12.96
CA THR A 177 -1.21 13.22 -12.66
C THR A 177 -0.02 12.61 -13.40
N CYS A 178 0.85 13.41 -14.00
CA CYS A 178 1.88 12.91 -14.93
C CYS A 178 3.03 12.13 -14.29
N ALA A 179 3.34 12.34 -13.01
CA ALA A 179 4.57 11.82 -12.43
C ALA A 179 4.54 10.33 -12.05
N SER A 180 3.37 9.72 -11.89
CA SER A 180 3.27 8.37 -11.33
C SER A 180 3.00 7.24 -12.34
N THR A 181 2.69 7.57 -13.58
CA THR A 181 2.17 6.59 -14.56
C THR A 181 3.23 5.99 -15.48
N ALA A 182 4.47 6.47 -15.44
CA ALA A 182 5.56 5.98 -16.28
C ALA A 182 6.09 4.56 -15.94
N SER A 183 5.51 3.88 -14.95
CA SER A 183 6.13 2.70 -14.33
C SER A 183 5.84 1.35 -15.00
N LYS A 184 5.18 1.27 -16.16
CA LYS A 184 4.85 -0.03 -16.79
C LYS A 184 5.71 -0.43 -17.97
N HIS A 185 6.90 0.13 -18.12
CA HIS A 185 7.81 -0.33 -19.17
C HIS A 185 8.75 -1.41 -18.63
N ARG A 186 8.66 -2.59 -19.20
CA ARG A 186 9.63 -3.66 -19.01
C ARG A 186 10.90 -3.30 -19.78
N LEU A 187 11.83 -2.56 -19.17
CA LEU A 187 13.20 -2.47 -19.64
C LEU A 187 13.86 -3.83 -19.38
N ARG A 188 14.14 -4.58 -20.44
CA ARG A 188 15.03 -5.73 -20.35
C ARG A 188 16.45 -5.21 -20.54
N CYS A 189 17.14 -4.94 -19.46
CA CYS A 189 18.60 -4.80 -19.49
C CYS A 189 19.18 -6.21 -19.35
N GLY A 190 19.59 -6.81 -20.50
CA GLY A 190 20.35 -8.06 -20.51
C GLY A 190 21.76 -7.89 -19.96
#